data_63b045a21ec4a253d76373492be9f59e
#
_entry.id   63b045a21ec4a253d76373492be9f59e
#
_cell.length_a   1.000
_cell.length_b   1.000
_cell.length_c   1.000
_cell.angle_alpha   90.00
_cell.angle_beta   90.00
_cell.angle_gamma   90.00
#
_symmetry.space_group_name_H-M   'P 1'
#
loop_
_entity.id
_entity.type
_entity.pdbx_description
1 polymer ?
#
loop_
_entity_poly.entity_id
_entity_poly.type
_entity_poly.pdbx_seq_one_letter_code
_entity_poly.pdbx_strand_id
1 'polypeptide(L)'
;MSEKDFIAENIDIFCCPRCGGDLNFLKERFCCINCQEPFQILDDIPLLFSPNQWDSAKEDVTDSVKSFYEKTPFPNYDEFDNPGSLISKATKSLFGKLLSDQIPFNTRILECGCGTGQMTNFLSLASRTVIGTDICLNSLRMAKEFKEVNDLKRAHFYQMNLFRPSFK
;
A
#
# COMPACT_ATOMS: atom_id res chain seq x y z
N MET A 1 -14.79 4.33 7.80
CA MET A 1 -13.89 5.46 7.54
C MET A 1 -13.50 5.36 6.08
N SER A 2 -13.72 6.41 5.31
CA SER A 2 -13.27 6.46 3.91
C SER A 2 -11.75 6.62 3.84
N GLU A 3 -11.15 6.35 2.68
CA GLU A 3 -9.70 6.57 2.50
C GLU A 3 -9.32 8.04 2.69
N LYS A 4 -10.19 8.96 2.26
CA LYS A 4 -9.99 10.41 2.42
C LYS A 4 -10.00 10.84 3.89
N ASP A 5 -10.90 10.26 4.70
CA ASP A 5 -10.92 10.53 6.14
C ASP A 5 -9.65 10.02 6.81
N PHE A 6 -9.21 8.81 6.45
CA PHE A 6 -7.97 8.24 6.98
C PHE A 6 -6.76 9.14 6.65
N ILE A 7 -6.65 9.61 5.40
CA ILE A 7 -5.58 10.52 4.99
C ILE A 7 -5.62 11.82 5.79
N ALA A 8 -6.80 12.43 5.92
CA ALA A 8 -6.96 13.71 6.62
C ALA A 8 -6.57 13.61 8.10
N GLU A 9 -6.95 12.51 8.77
CA GLU A 9 -6.63 12.26 10.18
C GLU A 9 -5.15 11.88 10.42
N ASN A 10 -4.44 11.42 9.38
CA ASN A 10 -3.08 10.89 9.50
C ASN A 10 -2.10 11.57 8.53
N ILE A 11 -2.35 12.81 8.14
CA ILE A 11 -1.50 13.52 7.16
C ILE A 11 -0.04 13.65 7.62
N ASP A 12 0.20 13.66 8.91
CA ASP A 12 1.50 13.80 9.54
C ASP A 12 2.44 12.61 9.31
N ILE A 13 1.90 11.41 9.01
CA ILE A 13 2.72 10.24 8.70
C ILE A 13 3.26 10.24 7.29
N PHE A 14 2.72 11.08 6.40
CA PHE A 14 3.13 11.11 4.99
C PHE A 14 4.24 12.12 4.72
N CYS A 15 5.11 11.78 3.78
CA CYS A 15 6.12 12.69 3.24
C CYS A 15 6.19 12.60 1.72
N CYS A 16 6.73 13.64 1.11
CA CYS A 16 6.90 13.70 -0.33
C CYS A 16 7.95 12.69 -0.82
N PRO A 17 7.64 11.74 -1.70
CA PRO A 17 8.61 10.78 -2.21
C PRO A 17 9.69 11.42 -3.10
N ARG A 18 9.48 12.68 -3.54
CA ARG A 18 10.47 13.39 -4.35
C ARG A 18 11.52 14.10 -3.51
N CYS A 19 11.12 14.79 -2.44
CA CYS A 19 12.02 15.65 -1.66
C CYS A 19 12.01 15.43 -0.15
N GLY A 20 11.20 14.49 0.37
CA GLY A 20 11.07 14.22 1.80
C GLY A 20 10.27 15.27 2.59
N GLY A 21 9.78 16.34 1.94
CA GLY A 21 9.03 17.40 2.59
C GLY A 21 7.61 17.00 2.97
N ASP A 22 6.95 17.82 3.77
CA ASP A 22 5.58 17.59 4.21
C ASP A 22 4.58 17.65 3.07
N LEU A 23 3.49 16.88 3.20
CA LEU A 23 2.39 16.85 2.25
C LEU A 23 1.16 17.53 2.83
N ASN A 24 0.45 18.26 1.97
CA ASN A 24 -0.92 18.72 2.19
C ASN A 24 -1.90 17.79 1.47
N PHE A 25 -3.09 17.64 2.03
CA PHE A 25 -4.19 16.95 1.36
C PHE A 25 -5.32 17.96 1.10
N LEU A 26 -5.38 18.47 -0.14
CA LEU A 26 -6.33 19.50 -0.55
C LEU A 26 -6.99 19.13 -1.87
N LYS A 27 -8.30 19.36 -1.97
CA LYS A 27 -9.08 19.08 -3.21
C LYS A 27 -8.83 17.65 -3.72
N GLU A 28 -8.85 16.67 -2.80
CA GLU A 28 -8.73 15.26 -3.10
C GLU A 28 -7.41 14.83 -3.76
N ARG A 29 -6.34 15.56 -3.50
CA ARG A 29 -4.99 15.21 -3.95
C ARG A 29 -3.95 15.60 -2.91
N PHE A 30 -2.84 14.90 -2.91
CA PHE A 30 -1.68 15.35 -2.16
C PHE A 30 -0.90 16.40 -2.95
N CYS A 31 -0.33 17.36 -2.23
CA CYS A 31 0.61 18.33 -2.79
C CYS A 31 1.76 18.53 -1.79
N CYS A 32 2.98 18.51 -2.27
CA CYS A 32 4.15 18.78 -1.43
C CYS A 32 4.23 20.28 -1.10
N ILE A 33 4.42 20.59 0.19
CA ILE A 33 4.57 21.98 0.64
C ILE A 33 5.87 22.59 0.12
N ASN A 34 6.95 21.77 0.01
CA ASN A 34 8.27 22.25 -0.34
C ASN A 34 8.49 22.34 -1.87
N CYS A 35 8.29 21.22 -2.59
CA CYS A 35 8.58 21.18 -4.03
C CYS A 35 7.35 21.36 -4.93
N GLN A 36 6.18 21.57 -4.36
CA GLN A 36 4.90 21.80 -5.04
C GLN A 36 4.46 20.63 -5.95
N GLU A 37 5.09 19.44 -5.83
CA GLU A 37 4.71 18.26 -6.60
C GLU A 37 3.32 17.77 -6.20
N PRO A 38 2.39 17.64 -7.16
CA PRO A 38 1.08 17.07 -6.91
C PRO A 38 1.11 15.54 -7.06
N PHE A 39 0.37 14.85 -6.19
CA PHE A 39 0.15 13.39 -6.30
C PHE A 39 -1.34 13.13 -6.39
N GLN A 40 -1.74 12.42 -7.44
CA GLN A 40 -3.14 12.10 -7.72
C GLN A 40 -3.63 10.93 -6.88
N ILE A 41 -4.94 10.81 -6.79
CA ILE A 41 -5.63 9.61 -6.32
C ILE A 41 -6.38 9.03 -7.52
N LEU A 42 -6.15 7.76 -7.80
CA LEU A 42 -6.83 7.04 -8.86
C LEU A 42 -7.49 5.79 -8.26
N ASP A 43 -8.78 5.60 -8.52
CA ASP A 43 -9.56 4.49 -7.94
C ASP A 43 -9.45 4.45 -6.40
N ASP A 44 -9.45 5.60 -5.73
CA ASP A 44 -9.17 5.80 -4.30
C ASP A 44 -7.83 5.24 -3.81
N ILE A 45 -6.86 5.03 -4.71
CA ILE A 45 -5.48 4.68 -4.39
C ILE A 45 -4.60 5.91 -4.61
N PRO A 46 -3.97 6.46 -3.55
CA PRO A 46 -3.02 7.56 -3.71
C PRO A 46 -1.75 7.11 -4.43
N LEU A 47 -1.38 7.85 -5.47
CA LEU A 47 -0.22 7.58 -6.31
C LEU A 47 1.00 8.33 -5.75
N LEU A 48 1.49 7.93 -4.58
CA LEU A 48 2.68 8.51 -3.95
C LEU A 48 3.97 7.90 -4.53
N PHE A 49 4.08 7.97 -5.84
CA PHE A 49 5.20 7.40 -6.60
C PHE A 49 6.12 8.51 -7.12
N SER A 50 7.43 8.32 -6.92
CA SER A 50 8.47 9.09 -7.58
C SER A 50 9.52 8.13 -8.18
N PRO A 51 9.97 8.35 -9.42
CA PRO A 51 11.03 7.54 -10.02
C PRO A 51 12.35 7.72 -9.27
N ASN A 52 13.22 6.73 -9.39
CA ASN A 52 14.56 6.83 -8.86
C ASN A 52 15.35 7.94 -9.57
N GLN A 53 16.27 8.56 -8.83
CA GLN A 53 17.20 9.56 -9.35
C GLN A 53 18.64 8.99 -9.35
N TRP A 54 18.79 7.81 -9.96
CA TRP A 54 20.10 7.20 -10.12
C TRP A 54 20.80 7.77 -11.36
N ASP A 55 22.13 7.75 -11.34
CA ASP A 55 22.90 8.16 -12.51
C ASP A 55 22.49 7.36 -13.73
N SER A 56 22.28 8.07 -14.84
CA SER A 56 21.81 7.55 -16.13
C SER A 56 22.70 6.47 -16.78
N ALA A 57 23.84 6.15 -16.16
CA ALA A 57 24.73 5.08 -16.62
C ALA A 57 24.32 3.67 -16.20
N LYS A 58 23.30 3.52 -15.31
CA LYS A 58 22.78 2.22 -14.89
C LYS A 58 21.31 2.12 -15.29
N GLU A 59 20.96 1.02 -15.95
CA GLU A 59 19.58 0.69 -16.26
C GLU A 59 18.78 0.58 -14.95
N ASP A 60 17.72 1.37 -14.82
CA ASP A 60 16.84 1.27 -13.66
C ASP A 60 15.87 0.09 -13.86
N VAL A 61 16.15 -1.00 -13.19
CA VAL A 61 15.32 -2.21 -13.22
C VAL A 61 13.91 -2.00 -12.62
N THR A 62 13.70 -0.88 -11.91
CA THR A 62 12.41 -0.56 -11.26
C THR A 62 11.28 -0.51 -12.26
N ASP A 63 11.50 0.14 -13.42
CA ASP A 63 10.48 0.24 -14.47
C ASP A 63 10.21 -1.11 -15.15
N SER A 64 11.23 -1.94 -15.33
CA SER A 64 11.09 -3.30 -15.85
C SER A 64 10.31 -4.20 -14.89
N VAL A 65 10.62 -4.13 -13.59
CA VAL A 65 9.91 -4.85 -12.52
C VAL A 65 8.46 -4.40 -12.44
N LYS A 66 8.23 -3.08 -12.43
CA LYS A 66 6.88 -2.50 -12.44
C LYS A 66 6.08 -3.01 -13.65
N SER A 67 6.65 -2.91 -14.85
CA SER A 67 6.00 -3.35 -16.10
C SER A 67 5.69 -4.84 -16.11
N PHE A 68 6.53 -5.67 -15.49
CA PHE A 68 6.29 -7.11 -15.35
C PHE A 68 5.08 -7.38 -14.45
N TYR A 69 5.05 -6.81 -13.23
CA TYR A 69 3.96 -7.04 -12.29
C TYR A 69 2.64 -6.35 -12.68
N GLU A 70 2.68 -5.27 -13.47
CA GLU A 70 1.47 -4.70 -14.06
C GLU A 70 0.75 -5.69 -15.01
N LYS A 71 1.50 -6.59 -15.64
CA LYS A 71 0.95 -7.62 -16.53
C LYS A 71 0.61 -8.93 -15.80
N THR A 72 1.33 -9.21 -14.71
CA THR A 72 1.25 -10.49 -13.98
C THR A 72 1.22 -10.25 -12.48
N PRO A 73 0.13 -9.65 -11.93
CA PRO A 73 -0.01 -9.45 -10.48
C PRO A 73 0.11 -10.77 -9.73
N PHE A 74 0.82 -10.78 -8.61
CA PHE A 74 1.04 -11.99 -7.79
C PHE A 74 1.17 -11.63 -6.31
N PRO A 75 0.66 -12.46 -5.39
CA PRO A 75 -0.23 -13.61 -5.60
C PRO A 75 -1.65 -13.18 -5.98
N ASN A 76 -2.39 -13.97 -6.76
CA ASN A 76 -3.76 -13.67 -7.11
C ASN A 76 -4.74 -14.19 -6.07
N TYR A 77 -5.89 -13.51 -5.94
CA TYR A 77 -7.07 -14.06 -5.28
C TYR A 77 -7.78 -15.02 -6.22
N ASP A 78 -8.38 -16.05 -5.67
CA ASP A 78 -9.33 -16.90 -6.40
C ASP A 78 -10.79 -16.49 -6.09
N GLU A 79 -11.73 -16.98 -6.90
CA GLU A 79 -13.15 -16.63 -6.77
C GLU A 79 -13.77 -17.00 -5.41
N PHE A 80 -13.13 -17.88 -4.66
CA PHE A 80 -13.59 -18.35 -3.35
C PHE A 80 -12.86 -17.67 -2.18
N ASP A 81 -11.90 -16.79 -2.48
CA ASP A 81 -11.16 -16.09 -1.43
C ASP A 81 -12.07 -15.13 -0.65
N ASN A 82 -11.98 -15.26 0.65
CA ASN A 82 -12.72 -14.46 1.63
C ASN A 82 -11.87 -14.33 2.91
N PRO A 83 -12.28 -13.53 3.91
CA PRO A 83 -11.51 -13.39 5.16
C PRO A 83 -11.19 -14.71 5.85
N GLY A 84 -12.12 -15.69 5.82
CA GLY A 84 -11.89 -17.00 6.41
C GLY A 84 -10.80 -17.80 5.67
N SER A 85 -10.79 -17.75 4.33
CA SER A 85 -9.74 -18.38 3.53
C SER A 85 -8.38 -17.74 3.75
N LEU A 86 -8.31 -16.40 3.89
CA LEU A 86 -7.06 -15.68 4.23
C LEU A 86 -6.53 -16.12 5.59
N ILE A 87 -7.39 -16.18 6.61
CA ILE A 87 -7.00 -16.69 7.93
C ILE A 87 -6.47 -18.11 7.82
N SER A 88 -7.15 -18.99 7.09
CA SER A 88 -6.73 -20.37 6.90
C SER A 88 -5.38 -20.49 6.18
N LYS A 89 -5.18 -19.72 5.10
CA LYS A 89 -3.90 -19.65 4.37
C LYS A 89 -2.77 -19.14 5.27
N ALA A 90 -2.99 -18.05 5.99
CA ALA A 90 -2.00 -17.43 6.85
C ALA A 90 -1.64 -18.30 8.06
N THR A 91 -2.60 -18.98 8.69
CA THR A 91 -2.35 -19.85 9.85
C THR A 91 -1.64 -21.16 9.47
N LYS A 92 -1.75 -21.61 8.23
CA LYS A 92 -0.95 -22.73 7.69
C LYS A 92 0.49 -22.31 7.38
N SER A 93 0.73 -21.02 7.14
CA SER A 93 2.06 -20.45 6.96
C SER A 93 2.69 -20.17 8.32
N LEU A 94 3.87 -20.71 8.59
CA LEU A 94 4.62 -20.40 9.80
C LEU A 94 4.84 -18.89 9.95
N PHE A 95 5.18 -18.22 8.85
CA PHE A 95 5.42 -16.76 8.83
C PHE A 95 4.17 -15.96 9.13
N GLY A 96 3.06 -16.23 8.45
CA GLY A 96 1.79 -15.54 8.69
C GLY A 96 1.29 -15.71 10.12
N LYS A 97 1.40 -16.92 10.67
CA LYS A 97 1.05 -17.20 12.05
C LYS A 97 1.93 -16.42 13.04
N LEU A 98 3.26 -16.46 12.86
CA LEU A 98 4.19 -15.72 13.72
C LEU A 98 3.90 -14.22 13.73
N LEU A 99 3.69 -13.61 12.56
CA LEU A 99 3.33 -12.18 12.47
C LEU A 99 2.03 -11.90 13.25
N SER A 100 1.01 -12.73 13.04
CA SER A 100 -0.27 -12.52 13.72
C SER A 100 -0.17 -12.67 15.23
N ASP A 101 0.65 -13.59 15.72
CA ASP A 101 0.82 -13.87 17.15
C ASP A 101 1.71 -12.82 17.86
N GLN A 102 2.68 -12.23 17.14
CA GLN A 102 3.66 -11.31 17.72
C GLN A 102 3.27 -9.83 17.60
N ILE A 103 2.48 -9.46 16.60
CA ILE A 103 2.08 -8.05 16.43
C ILE A 103 0.85 -7.76 17.29
N PRO A 104 0.90 -6.80 18.22
CA PRO A 104 -0.23 -6.44 19.08
C PRO A 104 -1.45 -5.92 18.29
N PHE A 105 -2.64 -6.03 18.88
CA PHE A 105 -3.83 -5.34 18.38
C PHE A 105 -3.68 -3.81 18.47
N ASN A 106 -4.43 -3.08 17.67
CA ASN A 106 -4.45 -1.62 17.62
C ASN A 106 -3.12 -0.95 17.26
N THR A 107 -2.18 -1.70 16.66
CA THR A 107 -0.95 -1.14 16.08
C THR A 107 -1.17 -0.66 14.66
N ARG A 108 -0.31 0.26 14.21
CA ARG A 108 -0.14 0.58 12.78
C ARG A 108 0.99 -0.26 12.19
N ILE A 109 0.77 -0.75 11.00
CA ILE A 109 1.71 -1.57 10.25
C ILE A 109 1.90 -0.96 8.87
N LEU A 110 3.13 -0.81 8.42
CA LEU A 110 3.48 -0.51 7.04
C LEU A 110 4.04 -1.78 6.40
N GLU A 111 3.36 -2.29 5.37
CA GLU A 111 3.83 -3.38 4.54
C GLU A 111 4.37 -2.82 3.23
N CYS A 112 5.65 -3.06 2.97
CA CYS A 112 6.34 -2.62 1.77
C CYS A 112 6.41 -3.76 0.75
N GLY A 113 5.94 -3.53 -0.48
CA GLY A 113 5.83 -4.57 -1.50
C GLY A 113 4.68 -5.53 -1.21
N CYS A 114 3.48 -5.00 -0.90
CA CYS A 114 2.33 -5.81 -0.50
C CYS A 114 1.72 -6.65 -1.65
N GLY A 115 2.12 -6.40 -2.90
CA GLY A 115 1.54 -7.04 -4.07
C GLY A 115 0.02 -6.87 -4.11
N THR A 116 -0.71 -7.96 -4.25
CA THR A 116 -2.18 -7.97 -4.22
C THR A 116 -2.78 -7.87 -2.80
N GLY A 117 -1.96 -7.55 -1.78
CA GLY A 117 -2.41 -7.17 -0.44
C GLY A 117 -2.95 -8.32 0.42
N GLN A 118 -2.62 -9.57 0.14
CA GLN A 118 -3.13 -10.70 0.92
C GLN A 118 -2.72 -10.60 2.40
N MET A 119 -1.46 -10.25 2.69
CA MET A 119 -0.98 -10.09 4.06
C MET A 119 -1.54 -8.82 4.71
N THR A 120 -1.59 -7.70 3.98
CA THR A 120 -2.23 -6.44 4.43
C THR A 120 -3.67 -6.69 4.87
N ASN A 121 -4.48 -7.32 4.00
CA ASN A 121 -5.87 -7.64 4.29
C ASN A 121 -5.99 -8.62 5.47
N PHE A 122 -5.17 -9.66 5.53
CA PHE A 122 -5.15 -10.60 6.65
C PHE A 122 -4.84 -9.92 7.99
N LEU A 123 -3.77 -9.14 8.06
CA LEU A 123 -3.36 -8.48 9.31
C LEU A 123 -4.39 -7.46 9.80
N SER A 124 -5.13 -6.83 8.87
CA SER A 124 -6.17 -5.85 9.20
C SER A 124 -7.38 -6.45 9.92
N LEU A 125 -7.63 -7.77 9.76
CA LEU A 125 -8.73 -8.49 10.42
C LEU A 125 -8.61 -8.48 11.94
N ALA A 126 -7.39 -8.37 12.48
CA ALA A 126 -7.12 -8.40 13.91
C ALA A 126 -7.05 -6.98 14.54
N SER A 127 -7.92 -6.08 14.14
CA SER A 127 -8.00 -4.69 14.66
C SER A 127 -6.71 -3.89 14.52
N ARG A 128 -5.86 -4.20 13.55
CA ARG A 128 -4.65 -3.43 13.21
C ARG A 128 -4.95 -2.51 12.04
N THR A 129 -4.38 -1.31 12.05
CA THR A 129 -4.41 -0.42 10.87
C THR A 129 -3.21 -0.77 10.00
N VAL A 130 -3.45 -1.32 8.82
CA VAL A 130 -2.39 -1.82 7.95
C VAL A 130 -2.36 -1.00 6.66
N ILE A 131 -1.19 -0.45 6.37
CA ILE A 131 -0.91 0.31 5.16
C ILE A 131 -0.07 -0.58 4.25
N GLY A 132 -0.65 -1.04 3.16
CA GLY A 132 0.03 -1.80 2.13
C GLY A 132 0.53 -0.87 1.02
N THR A 133 1.79 -1.01 0.65
CA THR A 133 2.37 -0.21 -0.42
C THR A 133 3.01 -1.11 -1.48
N ASP A 134 2.81 -0.77 -2.74
CA ASP A 134 3.43 -1.46 -3.86
C ASP A 134 3.71 -0.49 -5.02
N ILE A 135 4.60 -0.89 -5.89
CA ILE A 135 4.90 -0.13 -7.10
C ILE A 135 3.85 -0.38 -8.20
N CYS A 136 3.24 -1.57 -8.20
CA CYS A 136 2.28 -2.03 -9.20
C CYS A 136 0.86 -1.59 -8.86
N LEU A 137 0.29 -0.71 -9.67
CA LEU A 137 -1.06 -0.21 -9.45
C LEU A 137 -2.13 -1.30 -9.65
N ASN A 138 -1.92 -2.22 -10.61
CA ASN A 138 -2.87 -3.31 -10.84
C ASN A 138 -2.94 -4.27 -9.63
N SER A 139 -1.81 -4.56 -8.99
CA SER A 139 -1.79 -5.33 -7.75
C SER A 139 -2.57 -4.64 -6.64
N LEU A 140 -2.38 -3.33 -6.47
CA LEU A 140 -3.08 -2.54 -5.47
C LEU A 140 -4.60 -2.45 -5.73
N ARG A 141 -5.03 -2.41 -7.01
CA ARG A 141 -6.45 -2.49 -7.37
C ARG A 141 -7.09 -3.79 -6.91
N MET A 142 -6.42 -4.92 -7.13
CA MET A 142 -6.89 -6.23 -6.66
C MET A 142 -6.94 -6.28 -5.13
N ALA A 143 -5.93 -5.75 -4.46
CA ALA A 143 -5.89 -5.65 -2.99
C ALA A 143 -7.07 -4.84 -2.44
N LYS A 144 -7.36 -3.71 -3.09
CA LYS A 144 -8.47 -2.81 -2.73
C LYS A 144 -9.83 -3.44 -3.03
N GLU A 145 -10.00 -4.08 -4.18
CA GLU A 145 -11.23 -4.79 -4.53
C GLU A 145 -11.58 -5.84 -3.47
N PHE A 146 -10.61 -6.66 -3.07
CA PHE A 146 -10.81 -7.63 -2.00
C PHE A 146 -11.22 -6.96 -0.68
N LYS A 147 -10.54 -5.87 -0.29
CA LYS A 147 -10.88 -5.05 0.87
C LYS A 147 -12.34 -4.58 0.83
N GLU A 148 -12.77 -4.05 -0.31
CA GLU A 148 -14.11 -3.47 -0.47
C GLU A 148 -15.20 -4.52 -0.43
N VAL A 149 -15.04 -5.62 -1.17
CA VAL A 149 -15.97 -6.74 -1.18
C VAL A 149 -16.17 -7.33 0.22
N ASN A 150 -15.12 -7.32 1.05
CA ASN A 150 -15.14 -7.90 2.39
C ASN A 150 -15.24 -6.88 3.54
N ASP A 151 -15.52 -5.60 3.25
CA ASP A 151 -15.68 -4.49 4.22
C ASP A 151 -14.50 -4.36 5.22
N LEU A 152 -13.25 -4.51 4.73
CA LEU A 152 -12.04 -4.42 5.56
C LEU A 152 -11.63 -2.96 5.76
N LYS A 153 -12.16 -2.31 6.78
CA LYS A 153 -12.03 -0.86 7.01
C LYS A 153 -10.64 -0.40 7.48
N ARG A 154 -9.75 -1.32 7.86
CA ARG A 154 -8.45 -1.02 8.45
C ARG A 154 -7.27 -1.33 7.54
N ALA A 155 -7.52 -1.77 6.30
CA ALA A 155 -6.51 -1.91 5.26
C ALA A 155 -6.52 -0.68 4.36
N HIS A 156 -5.34 -0.13 4.05
CA HIS A 156 -5.15 1.07 3.23
C HIS A 156 -4.07 0.78 2.19
N PHE A 157 -4.25 1.23 0.96
CA PHE A 157 -3.35 0.89 -0.14
C PHE A 157 -2.83 2.14 -0.86
N TYR A 158 -1.49 2.19 -1.07
CA TYR A 158 -0.80 3.33 -1.66
C TYR A 158 0.22 2.87 -2.69
N GLN A 159 0.28 3.52 -3.85
CA GLN A 159 1.37 3.30 -4.77
C GLN A 159 2.64 3.99 -4.25
N MET A 160 3.73 3.23 -4.11
CA MET A 160 4.98 3.74 -3.58
C MET A 160 6.18 3.01 -4.19
N ASN A 161 7.25 3.76 -4.41
CA ASN A 161 8.56 3.21 -4.70
C ASN A 161 9.35 3.04 -3.40
N LEU A 162 9.83 1.84 -3.12
CA LEU A 162 10.59 1.53 -1.90
C LEU A 162 11.87 2.37 -1.74
N PHE A 163 12.48 2.77 -2.85
CA PHE A 163 13.67 3.64 -2.84
C PHE A 163 13.32 5.13 -2.65
N ARG A 164 12.04 5.45 -2.69
CA ARG A 164 11.49 6.79 -2.50
C ARG A 164 10.28 6.72 -1.57
N PRO A 165 10.49 6.38 -0.29
CA PRO A 165 9.38 6.18 0.64
C PRO A 165 8.60 7.47 0.84
N SER A 166 7.28 7.31 1.02
CA SER A 166 6.32 8.40 1.26
C SER A 166 5.72 8.36 2.67
N PHE A 167 6.35 7.64 3.57
CA PHE A 167 6.00 7.57 4.99
C PHE A 167 7.19 7.95 5.87
N LYS A 168 6.89 8.59 7.02
CA LYS A 168 7.86 8.97 8.06
C LYS A 168 8.03 7.86 9.07
#